data_17afbbc04dda9a75a1a162bc559bf99b
#
_entry.id   17afbbc04dda9a75a1a162bc559bf99b
#
_cell.length_a   1.000
_cell.length_b   1.000
_cell.length_c   1.000
_cell.angle_alpha   90.00
_cell.angle_beta   90.00
_cell.angle_gamma   90.00
#
_symmetry.space_group_name_H-M   'P 1'
#
loop_
_entity.id
_entity.type
_entity.pdbx_description
1 polymer ?
#
loop_
_entity_poly.entity_id
_entity_poly.type
_entity_poly.pdbx_seq_one_letter_code
_entity_poly.pdbx_strand_id
1 'polypeptide(L)'
;MSRFLTHLKRLRDPKEPVQRFMSRAEKLGRKLGPVLLQMPPQMEAEPERLAATLELMPPGVRVAAEFRHPSWFSDQVFEILSEHGAALCLADSPRRKTPFVRTAAWGFVRFHEGRASPHPCYGERALESWVERLEGLFGKRADVFAYFNNDGRACAIRDAIVFATLAEKAGLNPTRVPELADISVS
;
A
#
# COMPACT_ATOMS: atom_id res chain seq x y z
N MET A 1 10.43 -2.98 1.68
CA MET A 1 11.82 -2.80 1.17
C MET A 1 12.64 -1.98 2.16
N SER A 2 13.97 -2.15 2.18
CA SER A 2 14.86 -1.42 3.11
C SER A 2 14.90 0.08 2.81
N ARG A 3 14.86 0.92 3.87
CA ARG A 3 15.07 2.38 3.75
C ARG A 3 16.46 2.73 3.17
N PHE A 4 17.42 1.84 3.27
CA PHE A 4 18.74 2.00 2.63
C PHE A 4 18.61 2.19 1.12
N LEU A 5 17.80 1.36 0.43
CA LEU A 5 17.57 1.52 -1.01
C LEU A 5 16.71 2.75 -1.32
N THR A 6 15.59 2.91 -0.64
CA THR A 6 14.59 3.94 -1.02
C THR A 6 14.95 5.34 -0.53
N HIS A 7 15.45 5.49 0.70
CA HIS A 7 15.71 6.81 1.30
C HIS A 7 17.18 7.25 1.17
N LEU A 8 18.14 6.35 1.36
CA LEU A 8 19.56 6.70 1.30
C LEU A 8 20.09 6.65 -0.14
N LYS A 9 19.96 5.51 -0.82
CA LYS A 9 20.40 5.35 -2.20
C LYS A 9 19.48 5.96 -3.24
N ARG A 10 18.23 6.25 -2.91
CA ARG A 10 17.23 6.78 -3.84
C ARG A 10 17.17 5.97 -5.14
N LEU A 11 17.05 4.64 -4.99
CA LEU A 11 17.04 3.63 -6.05
C LEU A 11 18.31 3.58 -6.91
N ARG A 12 19.43 4.16 -6.49
CA ARG A 12 20.73 3.99 -7.17
C ARG A 12 21.31 2.62 -6.83
N ASP A 13 21.97 1.98 -7.82
CA ASP A 13 22.60 0.66 -7.68
C ASP A 13 21.70 -0.33 -6.92
N PRO A 14 20.50 -0.64 -7.43
CA PRO A 14 19.49 -1.38 -6.67
C PRO A 14 19.83 -2.87 -6.50
N LYS A 15 20.73 -3.44 -7.29
CA LYS A 15 20.98 -4.89 -7.36
C LYS A 15 21.33 -5.51 -6.02
N GLU A 16 22.38 -5.03 -5.36
CA GLU A 16 22.80 -5.58 -4.07
C GLU A 16 21.72 -5.36 -2.97
N PRO A 17 21.15 -4.14 -2.79
CA PRO A 17 20.09 -3.93 -1.81
C PRO A 17 18.83 -4.78 -2.03
N VAL A 18 18.41 -5.00 -3.28
CA VAL A 18 17.27 -5.86 -3.61
C VAL A 18 17.59 -7.31 -3.27
N GLN A 19 18.72 -7.84 -3.74
CA GLN A 19 19.15 -9.21 -3.47
C GLN A 19 19.24 -9.48 -1.96
N ARG A 20 19.87 -8.58 -1.21
CA ARG A 20 20.02 -8.69 0.25
C ARG A 20 18.67 -8.66 0.98
N PHE A 21 17.73 -7.86 0.51
CA PHE A 21 16.39 -7.85 1.07
C PHE A 21 15.64 -9.14 0.74
N MET A 22 15.63 -9.53 -0.54
CA MET A 22 14.87 -10.70 -0.99
C MET A 22 15.40 -12.01 -0.41
N SER A 23 16.72 -12.20 -0.27
CA SER A 23 17.29 -13.39 0.37
C SER A 23 16.80 -13.62 1.81
N ARG A 24 16.32 -12.56 2.48
CA ARG A 24 15.70 -12.64 3.80
C ARG A 24 14.19 -12.80 3.73
N ALA A 25 13.54 -12.02 2.84
CA ALA A 25 12.10 -12.02 2.70
C ALA A 25 11.55 -13.36 2.19
N GLU A 26 12.24 -14.01 1.27
CA GLU A 26 11.89 -15.33 0.73
C GLU A 26 11.79 -16.42 1.79
N LYS A 27 12.49 -16.27 2.92
CA LYS A 27 12.38 -17.20 4.06
C LYS A 27 10.98 -17.23 4.68
N LEU A 28 10.15 -16.23 4.42
CA LEU A 28 8.75 -16.22 4.82
C LEU A 28 7.89 -17.20 3.99
N GLY A 29 8.39 -17.66 2.84
CA GLY A 29 7.68 -18.59 1.96
C GLY A 29 6.27 -18.08 1.64
N ARG A 30 5.26 -18.90 1.88
CA ARG A 30 3.85 -18.56 1.63
C ARG A 30 3.30 -17.40 2.49
N LYS A 31 4.02 -16.98 3.51
CA LYS A 31 3.65 -15.84 4.37
C LYS A 31 4.16 -14.51 3.83
N LEU A 32 4.96 -14.51 2.76
CA LEU A 32 5.43 -13.29 2.14
C LEU A 32 4.25 -12.56 1.48
N GLY A 33 3.91 -11.41 2.03
CA GLY A 33 2.96 -10.46 1.44
C GLY A 33 3.64 -9.50 0.45
N PRO A 34 2.92 -8.46 -0.03
CA PRO A 34 3.49 -7.48 -0.94
C PRO A 34 4.68 -6.74 -0.34
N VAL A 35 5.67 -6.48 -1.19
CA VAL A 35 6.85 -5.68 -0.84
C VAL A 35 6.57 -4.21 -1.14
N LEU A 36 6.60 -3.37 -0.13
CA LEU A 36 6.39 -1.92 -0.29
C LEU A 36 7.70 -1.20 -0.60
N LEU A 37 7.74 -0.50 -1.73
CA LEU A 37 8.74 0.51 -2.10
C LEU A 37 8.19 1.89 -1.73
N GLN A 38 8.61 2.44 -0.59
CA GLN A 38 8.17 3.77 -0.16
C GLN A 38 9.26 4.79 -0.44
N MET A 39 8.97 5.79 -1.29
CA MET A 39 9.91 6.87 -1.61
C MET A 39 9.81 8.02 -0.61
N PRO A 40 10.93 8.67 -0.29
CA PRO A 40 10.93 9.83 0.59
C PRO A 40 10.27 11.05 -0.09
N PRO A 41 9.68 11.99 0.69
CA PRO A 41 8.94 13.13 0.14
C PRO A 41 9.81 14.10 -0.69
N GLN A 42 11.13 14.11 -0.48
CA GLN A 42 12.07 14.98 -1.19
C GLN A 42 12.65 14.32 -2.45
N MET A 43 12.21 13.12 -2.80
CA MET A 43 12.70 12.41 -3.98
C MET A 43 11.76 12.68 -5.15
N GLU A 44 12.22 13.46 -6.10
CA GLU A 44 11.60 13.61 -7.40
C GLU A 44 11.60 12.29 -8.16
N ALA A 45 10.74 12.21 -9.18
CA ALA A 45 10.64 11.00 -10.00
C ALA A 45 11.96 10.67 -10.71
N GLU A 46 12.27 9.40 -10.68
CA GLU A 46 13.41 8.78 -11.36
C GLU A 46 12.91 7.49 -12.06
N PRO A 47 12.16 7.63 -13.16
CA PRO A 47 11.47 6.52 -13.80
C PRO A 47 12.40 5.36 -14.18
N GLU A 48 13.58 5.64 -14.74
CA GLU A 48 14.53 4.60 -15.12
C GLU A 48 15.06 3.82 -13.90
N ARG A 49 15.27 4.50 -12.77
CA ARG A 49 15.69 3.82 -11.53
C ARG A 49 14.56 2.98 -10.93
N LEU A 50 13.31 3.43 -11.09
CA LEU A 50 12.15 2.64 -10.68
C LEU A 50 12.07 1.37 -11.51
N ALA A 51 12.12 1.47 -12.84
CA ALA A 51 12.09 0.34 -13.76
C ALA A 51 13.22 -0.66 -13.44
N ALA A 52 14.47 -0.19 -13.37
CA ALA A 52 15.62 -1.02 -13.02
C ALA A 52 15.50 -1.71 -11.64
N THR A 53 14.80 -1.06 -10.68
CA THR A 53 14.55 -1.67 -9.37
C THR A 53 13.47 -2.75 -9.46
N LEU A 54 12.43 -2.53 -10.24
CA LEU A 54 11.32 -3.49 -10.42
C LEU A 54 11.78 -4.72 -11.20
N GLU A 55 12.61 -4.57 -12.23
CA GLU A 55 13.21 -5.67 -13.00
C GLU A 55 14.00 -6.66 -12.13
N LEU A 56 14.57 -6.19 -11.03
CA LEU A 56 15.33 -7.03 -10.11
C LEU A 56 14.47 -7.82 -9.10
N MET A 57 13.16 -7.57 -9.10
CA MET A 57 12.27 -8.29 -8.19
C MET A 57 12.01 -9.70 -8.72
N PRO A 58 12.07 -10.74 -7.85
CA PRO A 58 11.79 -12.10 -8.27
C PRO A 58 10.38 -12.28 -8.83
N PRO A 59 10.19 -13.15 -9.84
CA PRO A 59 8.88 -13.48 -10.36
C PRO A 59 7.90 -13.88 -9.25
N GLY A 60 6.65 -13.41 -9.35
CA GLY A 60 5.60 -13.72 -8.38
C GLY A 60 5.63 -12.89 -7.10
N VAL A 61 6.64 -12.06 -6.87
CA VAL A 61 6.65 -11.11 -5.75
C VAL A 61 5.80 -9.90 -6.10
N ARG A 62 4.76 -9.65 -5.34
CA ARG A 62 3.93 -8.45 -5.48
C ARG A 62 4.66 -7.23 -4.94
N VAL A 63 4.78 -6.19 -5.75
CA VAL A 63 5.43 -4.92 -5.36
C VAL A 63 4.43 -3.78 -5.38
N ALA A 64 4.36 -3.03 -4.29
CA ALA A 64 3.60 -1.78 -4.22
C ALA A 64 4.56 -0.59 -4.11
N ALA A 65 4.30 0.50 -4.84
CA ALA A 65 5.09 1.72 -4.79
C ALA A 65 4.29 2.86 -4.14
N GLU A 66 4.79 3.39 -3.03
CA GLU A 66 4.22 4.57 -2.37
C GLU A 66 5.06 5.79 -2.68
N PHE A 67 4.48 6.70 -3.42
CA PHE A 67 5.12 7.96 -3.79
C PHE A 67 4.64 9.11 -2.89
N ARG A 68 5.56 10.01 -2.59
CA ARG A 68 5.31 11.15 -1.70
C ARG A 68 5.59 12.50 -2.35
N HIS A 69 6.32 12.51 -3.47
CA HIS A 69 6.57 13.71 -4.28
C HIS A 69 5.64 13.72 -5.50
N PRO A 70 5.02 14.87 -5.84
CA PRO A 70 4.03 14.93 -6.93
C PRO A 70 4.54 14.52 -8.31
N SER A 71 5.83 14.71 -8.59
CA SER A 71 6.43 14.36 -9.88
C SER A 71 6.34 12.86 -10.24
N TRP A 72 6.09 12.00 -9.27
CA TRP A 72 5.89 10.57 -9.50
C TRP A 72 4.52 10.22 -10.09
N PHE A 73 3.56 11.14 -10.07
CA PHE A 73 2.21 10.90 -10.57
C PHE A 73 2.11 11.32 -12.03
N SER A 74 2.77 10.58 -12.92
CA SER A 74 2.80 10.77 -14.37
C SER A 74 2.47 9.49 -15.11
N ASP A 75 1.99 9.60 -16.34
CA ASP A 75 1.65 8.46 -17.20
C ASP A 75 2.85 7.53 -17.39
N GLN A 76 4.05 8.07 -17.60
CA GLN A 76 5.29 7.29 -17.72
C GLN A 76 5.53 6.39 -16.51
N VAL A 77 5.34 6.92 -15.28
CA VAL A 77 5.52 6.12 -14.06
C VAL A 77 4.41 5.07 -13.93
N PHE A 78 3.16 5.40 -14.29
CA PHE A 78 2.06 4.45 -14.24
C PHE A 78 2.23 3.32 -15.26
N GLU A 79 2.76 3.61 -16.44
CA GLU A 79 3.12 2.61 -17.45
C GLU A 79 4.20 1.67 -16.92
N ILE A 80 5.29 2.17 -16.35
CA ILE A 80 6.35 1.37 -15.73
C ILE A 80 5.77 0.45 -14.65
N LEU A 81 4.92 0.97 -13.76
CA LEU A 81 4.28 0.13 -12.74
C LEU A 81 3.43 -0.98 -13.39
N SER A 82 2.68 -0.65 -14.43
CA SER A 82 1.78 -1.58 -15.11
C SER A 82 2.54 -2.69 -15.84
N GLU A 83 3.62 -2.36 -16.53
CA GLU A 83 4.51 -3.32 -17.22
C GLU A 83 5.10 -4.35 -16.26
N HIS A 84 5.40 -3.92 -15.02
CA HIS A 84 5.95 -4.81 -13.99
C HIS A 84 4.88 -5.41 -13.07
N GLY A 85 3.59 -5.18 -13.32
CA GLY A 85 2.50 -5.64 -12.44
C GLY A 85 2.59 -5.10 -11.02
N ALA A 86 3.26 -3.95 -10.84
CA ALA A 86 3.42 -3.28 -9.56
C ALA A 86 2.23 -2.38 -9.24
N ALA A 87 1.73 -2.43 -8.02
CA ALA A 87 0.58 -1.62 -7.60
C ALA A 87 1.02 -0.22 -7.17
N LEU A 88 0.35 0.82 -7.67
CA LEU A 88 0.42 2.13 -7.06
C LEU A 88 -0.22 2.04 -5.67
N CYS A 89 0.51 2.39 -4.62
CA CYS A 89 -0.04 2.47 -3.27
C CYS A 89 -0.95 3.70 -3.15
N LEU A 90 -2.24 3.45 -2.96
CA LEU A 90 -3.22 4.50 -2.68
C LEU A 90 -3.06 4.94 -1.22
N ALA A 91 -2.20 5.94 -0.99
CA ALA A 91 -1.96 6.48 0.35
C ALA A 91 -2.95 7.60 0.65
N ASP A 92 -3.70 7.45 1.75
CA ASP A 92 -4.66 8.45 2.20
C ASP A 92 -4.20 9.17 3.46
N SER A 93 -4.17 10.49 3.35
CA SER A 93 -3.99 11.39 4.48
C SER A 93 -4.51 12.79 4.13
N PRO A 94 -4.84 13.65 5.12
CA PRO A 94 -5.28 15.02 4.87
C PRO A 94 -4.32 15.87 4.03
N ARG A 95 -3.03 15.53 4.09
CA ARG A 95 -1.95 16.30 3.45
C ARG A 95 -1.52 15.76 2.09
N ARG A 96 -1.92 14.54 1.74
CA ARG A 96 -1.48 13.86 0.51
C ARG A 96 -2.59 13.00 -0.05
N LYS A 97 -2.86 13.17 -1.33
CA LYS A 97 -3.80 12.34 -2.07
C LYS A 97 -3.06 11.67 -3.21
N THR A 98 -3.05 10.35 -3.23
CA THR A 98 -2.60 9.59 -4.39
C THR A 98 -3.72 9.57 -5.43
N PRO A 99 -3.41 9.75 -6.73
CA PRO A 99 -4.41 9.57 -7.80
C PRO A 99 -5.00 8.15 -7.76
N PHE A 100 -6.29 8.03 -8.07
CA PHE A 100 -6.96 6.74 -8.16
C PHE A 100 -6.67 6.09 -9.52
N VAL A 101 -5.49 5.51 -9.65
CA VAL A 101 -5.03 4.83 -10.87
C VAL A 101 -4.73 3.37 -10.53
N ARG A 102 -5.28 2.46 -11.34
CA ARG A 102 -4.98 1.03 -11.27
C ARG A 102 -3.80 0.71 -12.18
N THR A 103 -2.70 0.26 -11.60
CA THR A 103 -1.48 -0.15 -12.31
C THR A 103 -1.20 -1.64 -12.22
N ALA A 104 -2.00 -2.40 -11.49
CA ALA A 104 -1.84 -3.85 -11.35
C ALA A 104 -3.19 -4.56 -11.28
N ALA A 105 -3.20 -5.87 -11.46
CA ALA A 105 -4.40 -6.69 -11.28
C ALA A 105 -4.88 -6.78 -9.82
N TRP A 106 -4.14 -6.20 -8.89
CA TRP A 106 -4.37 -6.20 -7.45
C TRP A 106 -4.15 -4.79 -6.87
N GLY A 107 -4.66 -4.52 -5.67
CA GLY A 107 -4.60 -3.20 -5.03
C GLY A 107 -3.81 -3.16 -3.74
N PHE A 108 -3.31 -1.97 -3.41
CA PHE A 108 -2.60 -1.69 -2.16
C PHE A 108 -3.01 -0.30 -1.65
N VAL A 109 -3.57 -0.24 -0.45
CA VAL A 109 -4.00 1.03 0.16
C VAL A 109 -3.43 1.17 1.56
N ARG A 110 -3.07 2.39 1.93
CA ARG A 110 -2.59 2.74 3.28
C ARG A 110 -3.36 3.92 3.83
N PHE A 111 -4.00 3.70 4.96
CA PHE A 111 -4.75 4.69 5.72
C PHE A 111 -3.86 5.30 6.80
N HIS A 112 -3.38 6.53 6.58
CA HIS A 112 -2.42 7.15 7.48
C HIS A 112 -3.06 8.05 8.53
N GLU A 113 -4.13 8.77 8.17
CA GLU A 113 -4.71 9.75 9.07
C GLU A 113 -6.15 10.08 8.62
N GLY A 114 -7.14 9.75 9.44
CA GLY A 114 -8.53 10.14 9.27
C GLY A 114 -8.84 11.50 9.92
N ARG A 115 -10.09 11.97 9.74
CA ARG A 115 -10.57 13.26 10.25
C ARG A 115 -11.71 13.12 11.24
N ALA A 116 -12.04 11.93 11.68
CA ALA A 116 -13.11 11.70 12.66
C ALA A 116 -12.63 11.91 14.11
N SER A 117 -13.59 11.94 15.02
CA SER A 117 -13.30 11.92 16.45
C SER A 117 -13.50 10.50 16.98
N PRO A 118 -12.55 9.99 17.80
CA PRO A 118 -11.29 10.61 18.16
C PRO A 118 -10.30 10.63 16.99
N HIS A 119 -9.51 11.70 16.88
CA HIS A 119 -8.43 11.79 15.88
C HIS A 119 -7.29 10.81 16.25
N PRO A 120 -6.70 10.06 15.29
CA PRO A 120 -6.80 10.16 13.83
C PRO A 120 -7.72 9.10 13.18
N CYS A 121 -8.84 8.72 13.79
CA CYS A 121 -9.77 7.75 13.23
C CYS A 121 -10.40 8.24 11.92
N TYR A 122 -10.85 7.29 11.11
CA TYR A 122 -11.55 7.58 9.85
C TYR A 122 -13.06 7.65 10.12
N GLY A 123 -13.90 7.60 10.47
CA GLY A 123 -15.34 7.55 10.54
C GLY A 123 -15.97 6.63 9.49
N GLU A 124 -17.07 6.02 9.82
CA GLU A 124 -17.72 4.98 9.02
C GLU A 124 -18.01 5.41 7.58
N ARG A 125 -18.57 6.61 7.38
CA ARG A 125 -18.85 7.13 6.03
C ARG A 125 -17.61 7.29 5.15
N ALA A 126 -16.46 7.67 5.73
CA ALA A 126 -15.22 7.77 4.97
C ALA A 126 -14.71 6.39 4.57
N LEU A 127 -14.81 5.40 5.46
CA LEU A 127 -14.43 4.02 5.19
C LEU A 127 -15.36 3.37 4.16
N GLU A 128 -16.67 3.64 4.23
CA GLU A 128 -17.65 3.18 3.24
C GLU A 128 -17.32 3.72 1.84
N SER A 129 -17.07 5.02 1.73
CA SER A 129 -16.62 5.64 0.46
C SER A 129 -15.33 5.01 -0.06
N TRP A 130 -14.43 4.59 0.80
CA TRP A 130 -13.22 3.88 0.38
C TRP A 130 -13.51 2.47 -0.13
N VAL A 131 -14.42 1.72 0.51
CA VAL A 131 -14.87 0.40 0.02
C VAL A 131 -15.45 0.53 -1.38
N GLU A 132 -16.39 1.47 -1.60
CA GLU A 132 -17.00 1.73 -2.90
C GLU A 132 -15.97 2.06 -3.99
N ARG A 133 -15.01 2.95 -3.69
CA ARG A 133 -13.96 3.34 -4.62
C ARG A 133 -13.03 2.18 -4.98
N LEU A 134 -12.65 1.36 -3.99
CA LEU A 134 -11.79 0.21 -4.22
C LEU A 134 -12.51 -0.87 -5.02
N GLU A 135 -13.80 -1.12 -4.74
CA GLU A 135 -14.63 -2.01 -5.54
C GLU A 135 -14.74 -1.50 -6.99
N GLY A 136 -15.02 -0.21 -7.19
CA GLY A 136 -15.09 0.39 -8.51
C GLY A 136 -13.79 0.30 -9.30
N LEU A 137 -12.64 0.41 -8.63
CA LEU A 137 -11.33 0.38 -9.29
C LEU A 137 -10.82 -1.03 -9.58
N PHE A 138 -11.03 -1.97 -8.66
CA PHE A 138 -10.45 -3.32 -8.72
C PHE A 138 -11.48 -4.42 -9.01
N GLY A 139 -12.76 -4.16 -8.76
CA GLY A 139 -13.84 -5.15 -8.81
C GLY A 139 -13.81 -6.10 -7.61
N LYS A 140 -14.78 -7.01 -7.55
CA LYS A 140 -14.97 -7.92 -6.40
C LYS A 140 -13.99 -9.09 -6.31
N ARG A 141 -13.23 -9.37 -7.39
CA ARG A 141 -12.37 -10.56 -7.48
C ARG A 141 -10.89 -10.28 -7.27
N ALA A 142 -10.48 -9.03 -7.34
CA ALA A 142 -9.07 -8.67 -7.16
C ALA A 142 -8.71 -8.64 -5.67
N ASP A 143 -7.51 -9.11 -5.35
CA ASP A 143 -6.96 -8.92 -4.01
C ASP A 143 -6.67 -7.44 -3.77
N VAL A 144 -7.11 -6.90 -2.64
CA VAL A 144 -6.74 -5.56 -2.19
C VAL A 144 -6.17 -5.64 -0.78
N PHE A 145 -4.93 -5.19 -0.63
CA PHE A 145 -4.24 -5.13 0.67
C PHE A 145 -4.47 -3.76 1.30
N ALA A 146 -5.20 -3.72 2.41
CA ALA A 146 -5.52 -2.51 3.15
C ALA A 146 -4.75 -2.47 4.48
N TYR A 147 -3.94 -1.43 4.69
CA TYR A 147 -3.14 -1.24 5.89
C TYR A 147 -3.53 0.05 6.60
N PHE A 148 -3.82 -0.07 7.89
CA PHE A 148 -4.16 1.05 8.75
C PHE A 148 -2.92 1.45 9.56
N ASN A 149 -2.50 2.69 9.44
CA ASN A 149 -1.31 3.27 10.09
C ASN A 149 -1.67 4.49 10.96
N ASN A 150 -2.93 4.67 11.26
CA ASN A 150 -3.47 5.73 12.11
C ASN A 150 -3.58 5.25 13.57
N ASP A 151 -2.46 4.86 14.16
CA ASP A 151 -2.39 4.10 15.42
C ASP A 151 -2.87 4.86 16.67
N GLY A 152 -2.91 6.20 16.62
CA GLY A 152 -3.36 6.99 17.74
C GLY A 152 -4.73 6.54 18.28
N ARG A 153 -4.86 6.34 19.59
CA ARG A 153 -6.11 5.94 20.28
C ARG A 153 -6.72 4.63 19.76
N ALA A 154 -5.91 3.68 19.34
CA ALA A 154 -6.31 2.40 18.74
C ALA A 154 -7.19 2.56 17.48
N CYS A 155 -7.11 3.72 16.79
CA CYS A 155 -7.90 3.97 15.58
C CYS A 155 -7.61 2.96 14.47
N ALA A 156 -6.35 2.60 14.26
CA ALA A 156 -5.97 1.66 13.21
C ALA A 156 -6.73 0.33 13.31
N ILE A 157 -6.82 -0.24 14.49
CA ILE A 157 -7.50 -1.52 14.72
C ILE A 157 -9.02 -1.38 14.56
N ARG A 158 -9.60 -0.33 15.18
CA ARG A 158 -11.04 -0.05 15.07
C ARG A 158 -11.47 0.17 13.63
N ASP A 159 -10.73 1.01 12.90
CA ASP A 159 -11.04 1.34 11.52
C ASP A 159 -10.85 0.12 10.60
N ALA A 160 -9.86 -0.74 10.86
CA ALA A 160 -9.68 -1.98 10.11
C ALA A 160 -10.88 -2.94 10.26
N ILE A 161 -11.43 -3.08 11.47
CA ILE A 161 -12.60 -3.90 11.74
C ILE A 161 -13.85 -3.31 11.07
N VAL A 162 -14.07 -1.99 11.22
CA VAL A 162 -15.21 -1.31 10.58
C VAL A 162 -15.10 -1.42 9.05
N PHE A 163 -13.91 -1.22 8.48
CA PHE A 163 -13.68 -1.35 7.05
C PHE A 163 -13.97 -2.76 6.55
N ALA A 164 -13.55 -3.80 7.27
CA ALA A 164 -13.84 -5.17 6.92
C ALA A 164 -15.36 -5.45 6.95
N THR A 165 -16.06 -5.01 7.99
CA THR A 165 -17.52 -5.15 8.08
C THR A 165 -18.26 -4.46 6.93
N LEU A 166 -17.80 -3.26 6.53
CA LEU A 166 -18.35 -2.55 5.37
C LEU A 166 -18.06 -3.27 4.05
N ALA A 167 -16.86 -3.83 3.92
CA ALA A 167 -16.48 -4.63 2.76
C ALA A 167 -17.35 -5.91 2.64
N GLU A 168 -17.63 -6.59 3.74
CA GLU A 168 -18.56 -7.74 3.77
C GLU A 168 -19.97 -7.34 3.34
N LYS A 169 -20.51 -6.23 3.85
CA LYS A 169 -21.81 -5.69 3.44
C LYS A 169 -21.87 -5.38 1.94
N ALA A 170 -20.77 -4.96 1.35
CA ALA A 170 -20.62 -4.73 -0.10
C ALA A 170 -20.45 -6.04 -0.91
N GLY A 171 -20.42 -7.19 -0.26
CA GLY A 171 -20.25 -8.50 -0.89
C GLY A 171 -18.81 -8.82 -1.28
N LEU A 172 -17.84 -8.18 -0.62
CA LEU A 172 -16.42 -8.53 -0.67
C LEU A 172 -16.11 -9.58 0.41
N ASN A 173 -14.94 -10.22 0.30
CA ASN A 173 -14.53 -11.26 1.26
C ASN A 173 -13.23 -10.84 1.97
N PRO A 174 -13.29 -10.00 3.02
CA PRO A 174 -12.12 -9.60 3.77
C PRO A 174 -11.51 -10.80 4.51
N THR A 175 -10.19 -10.81 4.59
CA THR A 175 -9.43 -11.87 5.27
C THR A 175 -8.39 -11.25 6.20
N ARG A 176 -7.97 -12.01 7.21
CA ARG A 176 -6.92 -11.59 8.16
C ARG A 176 -7.27 -10.32 8.94
N VAL A 177 -8.52 -10.19 9.30
CA VAL A 177 -9.01 -9.13 10.18
C VAL A 177 -8.93 -9.65 11.63
N PRO A 178 -8.41 -8.89 12.59
CA PRO A 178 -8.45 -9.28 14.00
C PRO A 178 -9.90 -9.29 14.50
N GLU A 179 -10.26 -10.26 15.32
CA GLU A 179 -11.53 -10.23 16.02
C GLU A 179 -11.44 -9.28 17.22
N LEU A 180 -12.57 -8.64 17.59
CA LEU A 180 -12.60 -7.73 18.74
C LEU A 180 -12.18 -8.42 20.04
N ALA A 181 -12.45 -9.72 20.16
CA ALA A 181 -12.08 -10.54 21.31
C ALA A 181 -10.54 -10.75 21.43
N ASP A 182 -9.80 -10.59 20.33
CA ASP A 182 -8.35 -10.74 20.30
C ASP A 182 -7.60 -9.44 20.70
N ILE A 183 -8.36 -8.36 20.93
CA ILE A 183 -7.80 -7.04 21.20
C ILE A 183 -7.87 -6.75 22.70
N SER A 184 -6.75 -6.89 23.39
CA SER A 184 -6.60 -6.34 24.74
C SER A 184 -5.98 -4.95 24.66
N VAL A 185 -6.74 -3.93 25.02
CA VAL A 185 -6.20 -2.58 25.21
C VAL A 185 -5.83 -2.46 26.69
N SER A 186 -4.54 -2.55 26.97
CA SER A 186 -3.99 -2.26 28.30
C SER A 186 -3.79 -0.78 28.52
#